data_8c43dc3193ad3c49ec3e598065aceb82
#
_entry.id   8c43dc3193ad3c49ec3e598065aceb82
#
_cell.length_a   1.000
_cell.length_b   1.000
_cell.length_c   1.000
_cell.angle_alpha   90.00
_cell.angle_beta   90.00
_cell.angle_gamma   90.00
#
_symmetry.space_group_name_H-M   'P 1'
#
loop_
_entity.id
_entity.type
_entity.pdbx_description
1 polymer ?
#
loop_
_entity_poly.entity_id
_entity_poly.type
_entity_poly.pdbx_seq_one_letter_code
_entity_poly.pdbx_strand_id
1 'polypeptide(L)'
;MSDPSTTDRISVPGVPAADPASTAPVNAPGTMTIPVAGRAGADIDTGATTHLLWGARSDVGLVRDHNEDSFLVHAPLFCVCDGMGGHAAGEVASAIAVGSIAENAPATADDVLLGAAVEIANASVIEAAASGMGKPGMGCTATAAVIENNHMAVAHVGDSRLYVLHAGSLVRVTHDHSYVEELVDAGEITADEARVHPSRSIITRALGSDPEMYADHFTLDVENGDRVIICSDGLSSMVPDSLIEDLAISSAMPQQAADNLVAEALAQGGHDNVTVIVIDVTDDGSRAIRRRRRRRTVFGWLAGLAVVCALAAAASMLFVLNSWYVGANGGYVAIYRGVQGNFLGIATSSLTESTTISLGDLPESTQHSLERGIGVSSLEEAERTVDGYRDQIDAEKTRAAAAAGDAKAQGADTETAAVQTAAAPTTKPATTTTKAGE
;
A
#
# COMPACT_ATOMS: atom_id res chain seq x y z
N MET A 1 -56.79 31.24 68.02
CA MET A 1 -55.29 31.30 68.05
C MET A 1 -54.81 29.88 68.19
N SER A 2 -54.70 29.20 67.11
CA SER A 2 -54.21 27.80 67.07
C SER A 2 -53.58 27.59 65.72
N ASP A 3 -52.35 27.26 65.74
CA ASP A 3 -51.46 26.97 64.61
C ASP A 3 -51.76 25.57 64.02
N PRO A 4 -51.81 25.40 62.72
CA PRO A 4 -51.82 24.09 62.12
C PRO A 4 -50.65 23.93 61.20
N SER A 5 -49.69 23.11 61.56
CA SER A 5 -48.73 22.52 60.61
C SER A 5 -48.24 21.14 61.07
N THR A 6 -48.91 20.15 60.52
CA THR A 6 -48.35 18.79 60.58
C THR A 6 -48.47 18.19 59.18
N THR A 7 -47.42 18.23 58.43
CA THR A 7 -47.27 17.49 57.16
C THR A 7 -46.57 16.19 57.46
N ASP A 8 -47.28 15.10 57.30
CA ASP A 8 -46.77 13.73 57.35
C ASP A 8 -45.75 13.49 56.22
N ARG A 9 -44.54 13.11 56.63
CA ARG A 9 -43.53 12.60 55.72
C ARG A 9 -43.67 11.11 55.56
N ILE A 10 -44.04 10.67 54.38
CA ILE A 10 -43.98 9.28 53.99
C ILE A 10 -42.49 8.89 53.79
N SER A 11 -41.99 8.01 54.63
CA SER A 11 -40.63 7.39 54.54
C SER A 11 -40.62 6.34 53.44
N VAL A 12 -39.78 6.54 52.41
CA VAL A 12 -39.44 5.53 51.42
C VAL A 12 -38.21 4.78 51.91
N PRO A 13 -38.17 3.42 51.89
CA PRO A 13 -37.02 2.66 52.37
C PRO A 13 -35.84 2.70 51.36
N GLY A 14 -34.70 2.99 51.89
CA GLY A 14 -33.32 2.68 51.58
C GLY A 14 -32.91 2.38 50.13
N VAL A 15 -32.32 3.37 49.46
CA VAL A 15 -31.36 3.16 48.39
C VAL A 15 -29.99 3.19 49.05
N PRO A 16 -29.11 2.16 48.84
CA PRO A 16 -27.77 2.20 49.39
C PRO A 16 -26.94 3.23 48.64
N ALA A 17 -26.17 4.04 49.36
CA ALA A 17 -25.24 5.04 48.85
C ALA A 17 -24.18 4.37 48.00
N ALA A 18 -24.01 4.88 46.79
CA ALA A 18 -22.95 4.48 45.90
C ALA A 18 -21.58 5.04 46.35
N ASP A 19 -20.61 4.20 46.39
CA ASP A 19 -19.20 4.45 46.74
C ASP A 19 -18.57 5.36 45.65
N PRO A 20 -17.88 6.47 45.96
CA PRO A 20 -17.29 7.37 44.97
C PRO A 20 -15.82 6.95 44.67
N ALA A 21 -15.59 5.75 44.15
CA ALA A 21 -14.25 5.38 43.66
C ALA A 21 -14.32 4.27 42.62
N SER A 22 -14.73 4.61 41.40
CA SER A 22 -14.36 3.88 40.18
C SER A 22 -14.76 4.66 38.95
N THR A 23 -13.99 5.66 38.59
CA THR A 23 -14.06 6.28 37.25
C THR A 23 -12.97 5.68 36.39
N ALA A 24 -13.20 4.44 35.92
CA ALA A 24 -12.55 3.96 34.70
C ALA A 24 -13.52 4.25 33.54
N PRO A 25 -13.09 4.84 32.40
CA PRO A 25 -13.96 4.99 31.24
C PRO A 25 -14.23 3.59 30.70
N VAL A 26 -15.45 3.10 30.89
CA VAL A 26 -15.95 1.95 30.16
C VAL A 26 -16.15 2.42 28.74
N ASN A 27 -15.31 1.94 27.82
CA ASN A 27 -15.58 2.01 26.38
C ASN A 27 -16.87 1.21 26.11
N ALA A 28 -18.01 1.86 26.19
CA ALA A 28 -19.24 1.32 25.64
C ALA A 28 -19.13 1.36 24.11
N PRO A 29 -19.47 0.28 23.38
CA PRO A 29 -19.67 0.35 21.94
C PRO A 29 -20.69 1.45 21.67
N GLY A 30 -20.40 2.32 20.67
CA GLY A 30 -21.18 3.51 20.35
C GLY A 30 -22.67 3.20 20.35
N THR A 31 -23.41 3.97 21.12
CA THR A 31 -24.87 3.84 21.21
C THR A 31 -25.44 4.37 19.91
N MET A 32 -26.15 3.52 19.18
CA MET A 32 -26.88 3.92 17.97
C MET A 32 -27.96 4.91 18.37
N THR A 33 -27.79 6.18 18.04
CA THR A 33 -28.79 7.20 18.29
C THR A 33 -29.55 7.38 16.99
N ILE A 34 -30.73 6.76 16.89
CA ILE A 34 -31.66 7.07 15.83
C ILE A 34 -32.41 8.33 16.31
N PRO A 35 -32.29 9.47 15.60
CA PRO A 35 -33.04 10.66 15.99
C PRO A 35 -34.52 10.37 15.96
N VAL A 36 -35.20 10.61 17.05
CA VAL A 36 -36.66 10.52 17.09
C VAL A 36 -37.20 11.81 16.52
N ALA A 37 -37.87 11.68 15.39
CA ALA A 37 -38.54 12.74 14.70
C ALA A 37 -39.48 13.53 15.65
N GLY A 38 -39.56 14.84 15.49
CA GLY A 38 -40.50 15.72 16.19
C GLY A 38 -40.00 16.33 17.49
N ARG A 39 -38.71 16.31 17.82
CA ARG A 39 -38.17 17.15 18.89
C ARG A 39 -37.92 18.57 18.38
N ALA A 40 -38.62 19.54 18.97
CA ALA A 40 -38.28 20.94 18.82
C ALA A 40 -36.90 21.18 19.50
N GLY A 41 -35.84 21.32 18.71
CA GLY A 41 -34.50 21.56 19.21
C GLY A 41 -33.42 20.99 18.26
N ALA A 42 -32.16 21.23 18.56
CA ALA A 42 -31.04 20.69 17.83
C ALA A 42 -30.66 19.32 18.41
N ASP A 43 -30.60 18.30 17.56
CA ASP A 43 -30.02 17.01 17.93
C ASP A 43 -28.51 17.04 17.68
N ILE A 44 -27.73 16.64 18.70
CA ILE A 44 -26.26 16.68 18.68
C ILE A 44 -25.73 15.29 18.99
N ASP A 45 -24.76 14.80 18.21
CA ASP A 45 -23.99 13.60 18.50
C ASP A 45 -22.51 13.91 18.33
N THR A 46 -21.70 13.50 19.30
CA THR A 46 -20.24 13.67 19.24
C THR A 46 -19.55 12.47 19.84
N GLY A 47 -18.43 12.09 19.26
CA GLY A 47 -17.67 10.96 19.76
C GLY A 47 -16.32 10.79 19.09
N ALA A 48 -15.65 9.72 19.48
CA ALA A 48 -14.32 9.40 18.97
C ALA A 48 -14.07 7.90 18.99
N THR A 49 -13.30 7.43 18.03
CA THR A 49 -12.59 6.15 18.03
C THR A 49 -11.09 6.40 18.03
N THR A 50 -10.30 5.35 17.88
CA THR A 50 -8.84 5.48 17.70
C THR A 50 -8.44 6.20 16.41
N HIS A 51 -9.32 6.22 15.40
CA HIS A 51 -9.01 6.72 14.06
C HIS A 51 -9.94 7.83 13.58
N LEU A 52 -11.07 8.01 14.22
CA LEU A 52 -12.09 8.98 13.84
C LEU A 52 -12.49 9.82 15.05
N LEU A 53 -12.70 11.10 14.80
CA LEU A 53 -13.33 12.03 15.73
C LEU A 53 -14.48 12.69 14.99
N TRP A 54 -15.66 12.75 15.58
CA TRP A 54 -16.82 13.31 14.88
C TRP A 54 -17.66 14.24 15.74
N GLY A 55 -18.42 15.07 15.05
CA GLY A 55 -19.48 15.87 15.61
C GLY A 55 -20.61 16.00 14.59
N ALA A 56 -21.81 15.89 15.05
CA ALA A 56 -23.02 16.03 14.24
C ALA A 56 -24.01 17.00 14.89
N ARG A 57 -24.75 17.69 14.04
CA ARG A 57 -25.85 18.54 14.44
C ARG A 57 -26.94 18.49 13.40
N SER A 58 -28.21 18.32 13.87
CA SER A 58 -29.42 18.46 13.08
C SER A 58 -30.29 19.51 13.70
N ASP A 59 -30.84 20.41 12.89
CA ASP A 59 -31.71 21.52 13.32
C ASP A 59 -32.95 21.65 12.41
N VAL A 60 -34.10 21.94 12.98
CA VAL A 60 -35.34 22.06 12.24
C VAL A 60 -35.34 23.25 11.27
N GLY A 61 -34.44 24.19 11.45
CA GLY A 61 -34.44 25.44 10.73
C GLY A 61 -35.39 26.49 11.34
N LEU A 62 -35.59 27.59 10.59
CA LEU A 62 -36.39 28.70 11.06
C LEU A 62 -37.82 28.77 10.45
N VAL A 63 -38.07 27.93 9.43
CA VAL A 63 -39.30 27.99 8.62
C VAL A 63 -40.14 26.72 8.72
N ARG A 64 -39.49 25.58 8.86
CA ARG A 64 -40.15 24.26 8.95
C ARG A 64 -40.72 24.05 10.36
N ASP A 65 -41.88 23.37 10.46
CA ASP A 65 -42.49 23.01 11.73
C ASP A 65 -41.89 21.71 12.33
N HIS A 66 -41.37 20.83 11.48
CA HIS A 66 -40.84 19.51 11.84
C HIS A 66 -39.50 19.28 11.16
N ASN A 67 -38.69 18.46 11.79
CA ASN A 67 -37.44 17.98 11.19
C ASN A 67 -37.72 16.66 10.46
N GLU A 68 -37.62 16.67 9.13
CA GLU A 68 -37.78 15.50 8.27
C GLU A 68 -36.40 14.83 7.94
N ASP A 69 -35.29 15.46 8.34
CA ASP A 69 -33.95 14.87 8.27
C ASP A 69 -33.77 13.79 9.34
N SER A 70 -33.05 12.74 9.00
CA SER A 70 -32.55 11.75 9.94
C SER A 70 -31.06 11.50 9.68
N PHE A 71 -30.29 11.25 10.73
CA PHE A 71 -28.90 10.93 10.60
C PHE A 71 -28.47 9.76 11.48
N LEU A 72 -27.37 9.12 11.14
CA LEU A 72 -26.73 8.05 11.89
C LEU A 72 -25.25 8.37 12.09
N VAL A 73 -24.83 8.26 13.34
CA VAL A 73 -23.43 8.28 13.73
C VAL A 73 -23.14 7.01 14.52
N HIS A 74 -22.62 6.01 13.84
CA HIS A 74 -22.24 4.73 14.44
C HIS A 74 -20.95 4.23 13.79
N ALA A 75 -19.81 4.82 14.20
CA ALA A 75 -18.53 4.51 13.59
C ALA A 75 -18.28 3.00 13.45
N PRO A 76 -17.90 2.50 12.25
CA PRO A 76 -17.37 3.26 11.12
C PRO A 76 -18.43 3.84 10.15
N LEU A 77 -19.73 3.65 10.38
CA LEU A 77 -20.83 4.07 9.52
C LEU A 77 -21.36 5.45 9.95
N PHE A 78 -21.56 6.32 8.95
CA PHE A 78 -22.17 7.65 9.06
C PHE A 78 -23.16 7.82 7.91
N CYS A 79 -24.33 8.40 8.19
CA CYS A 79 -25.36 8.56 7.18
C CYS A 79 -26.22 9.78 7.46
N VAL A 80 -26.64 10.49 6.39
CA VAL A 80 -27.67 11.53 6.40
C VAL A 80 -28.74 11.12 5.39
N CYS A 81 -30.01 11.22 5.81
CA CYS A 81 -31.20 11.01 4.97
C CYS A 81 -32.12 12.24 5.16
N ASP A 82 -32.36 12.96 4.07
CA ASP A 82 -33.26 14.10 4.01
C ASP A 82 -34.63 13.61 3.53
N GLY A 83 -35.64 13.82 4.37
CA GLY A 83 -36.99 13.31 4.18
C GLY A 83 -37.87 14.20 3.35
N MET A 84 -38.61 13.65 2.41
CA MET A 84 -39.57 14.39 1.59
C MET A 84 -40.93 13.68 1.52
N GLY A 85 -42.04 14.44 1.33
CA GLY A 85 -43.34 13.82 1.13
C GLY A 85 -44.55 14.52 1.77
N GLY A 86 -44.31 15.64 2.42
CA GLY A 86 -45.36 16.49 3.04
C GLY A 86 -46.10 15.85 4.23
N HIS A 87 -46.47 16.67 5.23
CA HIS A 87 -47.21 16.26 6.45
C HIS A 87 -46.56 15.10 7.24
N ALA A 88 -45.31 15.25 7.67
CA ALA A 88 -44.55 14.28 8.48
C ALA A 88 -44.30 12.90 7.80
N ALA A 89 -44.47 12.78 6.48
CA ALA A 89 -44.20 11.54 5.79
C ALA A 89 -42.70 11.40 5.42
N GLY A 90 -42.01 12.52 5.20
CA GLY A 90 -40.57 12.59 5.02
C GLY A 90 -39.81 12.09 6.24
N GLU A 91 -40.21 12.50 7.43
CA GLU A 91 -39.72 12.08 8.74
C GLU A 91 -39.74 10.54 8.90
N VAL A 92 -40.86 9.91 8.51
CA VAL A 92 -41.01 8.45 8.56
C VAL A 92 -40.07 7.77 7.55
N ALA A 93 -39.99 8.32 6.35
CA ALA A 93 -39.14 7.77 5.29
C ALA A 93 -37.66 7.83 5.68
N SER A 94 -37.17 8.98 6.13
CA SER A 94 -35.79 9.18 6.53
C SER A 94 -35.39 8.30 7.74
N ALA A 95 -36.28 8.17 8.74
CA ALA A 95 -36.05 7.32 9.90
C ALA A 95 -35.97 5.84 9.53
N ILE A 96 -36.85 5.34 8.63
CA ILE A 96 -36.82 3.97 8.13
C ILE A 96 -35.55 3.72 7.33
N ALA A 97 -35.18 4.66 6.45
CA ALA A 97 -33.97 4.53 5.64
C ALA A 97 -32.72 4.43 6.51
N VAL A 98 -32.54 5.32 7.48
CA VAL A 98 -31.42 5.29 8.44
C VAL A 98 -31.40 3.98 9.22
N GLY A 99 -32.55 3.50 9.72
CA GLY A 99 -32.63 2.23 10.44
C GLY A 99 -32.24 1.04 9.58
N SER A 100 -32.77 0.97 8.35
CA SER A 100 -32.46 -0.11 7.40
C SER A 100 -30.98 -0.09 6.98
N ILE A 101 -30.39 1.09 6.71
CA ILE A 101 -28.96 1.21 6.41
C ILE A 101 -28.12 0.76 7.61
N ALA A 102 -28.49 1.13 8.83
CA ALA A 102 -27.79 0.73 10.04
C ALA A 102 -27.74 -0.80 10.23
N GLU A 103 -28.82 -1.49 9.87
CA GLU A 103 -28.93 -2.94 10.01
C GLU A 103 -28.18 -3.71 8.91
N ASN A 104 -28.06 -3.14 7.70
CA ASN A 104 -27.57 -3.86 6.51
C ASN A 104 -26.19 -3.38 6.02
N ALA A 105 -25.68 -2.24 6.51
CA ALA A 105 -24.40 -1.71 6.08
C ALA A 105 -23.23 -2.61 6.50
N PRO A 106 -22.18 -2.72 5.65
CA PRO A 106 -20.98 -3.48 5.98
C PRO A 106 -20.20 -2.81 7.12
N ALA A 107 -19.51 -3.64 7.92
CA ALA A 107 -18.57 -3.16 8.92
C ALA A 107 -17.22 -2.70 8.34
N THR A 108 -16.97 -2.96 7.06
CA THR A 108 -15.75 -2.64 6.31
C THR A 108 -16.06 -1.67 5.19
N ALA A 109 -15.05 -0.92 4.70
CA ALA A 109 -15.22 0.02 3.60
C ALA A 109 -15.40 -0.69 2.25
N ASP A 110 -16.57 -1.30 2.08
CA ASP A 110 -17.02 -1.99 0.86
C ASP A 110 -18.20 -1.22 0.25
N ASP A 111 -17.97 -0.56 -0.85
CA ASP A 111 -18.95 0.31 -1.51
C ASP A 111 -20.10 -0.47 -2.15
N VAL A 112 -19.83 -1.67 -2.67
CA VAL A 112 -20.86 -2.51 -3.28
C VAL A 112 -21.87 -2.97 -2.22
N LEU A 113 -21.37 -3.42 -1.06
CA LEU A 113 -22.24 -3.83 0.04
C LEU A 113 -22.96 -2.64 0.66
N LEU A 114 -22.33 -1.45 0.71
CA LEU A 114 -22.98 -0.24 1.20
C LEU A 114 -24.06 0.24 0.22
N GLY A 115 -23.82 0.20 -1.08
CA GLY A 115 -24.82 0.46 -2.12
C GLY A 115 -26.03 -0.46 -1.98
N ALA A 116 -25.79 -1.77 -1.83
CA ALA A 116 -26.85 -2.74 -1.60
C ALA A 116 -27.66 -2.45 -0.31
N ALA A 117 -27.01 -1.95 0.76
CA ALA A 117 -27.72 -1.57 1.99
C ALA A 117 -28.67 -0.37 1.75
N VAL A 118 -28.28 0.59 0.90
CA VAL A 118 -29.12 1.73 0.50
C VAL A 118 -30.29 1.26 -0.36
N GLU A 119 -30.06 0.29 -1.25
CA GLU A 119 -31.14 -0.31 -2.07
C GLU A 119 -32.13 -1.13 -1.24
N ILE A 120 -31.67 -1.83 -0.19
CA ILE A 120 -32.52 -2.48 0.80
C ILE A 120 -33.36 -1.45 1.56
N ALA A 121 -32.75 -0.31 1.92
CA ALA A 121 -33.48 0.79 2.57
C ALA A 121 -34.57 1.36 1.65
N ASN A 122 -34.32 1.48 0.34
CA ASN A 122 -35.36 1.85 -0.63
C ASN A 122 -36.57 0.90 -0.57
N ALA A 123 -36.32 -0.40 -0.61
CA ALA A 123 -37.39 -1.40 -0.51
C ALA A 123 -38.17 -1.27 0.82
N SER A 124 -37.47 -1.01 1.94
CA SER A 124 -38.08 -0.83 3.25
C SER A 124 -38.98 0.40 3.32
N VAL A 125 -38.58 1.52 2.70
CA VAL A 125 -39.39 2.74 2.60
C VAL A 125 -40.64 2.49 1.74
N ILE A 126 -40.52 1.81 0.60
CA ILE A 126 -41.65 1.48 -0.27
C ILE A 126 -42.65 0.56 0.46
N GLU A 127 -42.15 -0.47 1.16
CA GLU A 127 -43.02 -1.38 1.94
C GLU A 127 -43.73 -0.67 3.06
N ALA A 128 -43.05 0.25 3.77
CA ALA A 128 -43.65 1.05 4.83
C ALA A 128 -44.77 1.95 4.29
N ALA A 129 -44.56 2.61 3.14
CA ALA A 129 -45.60 3.40 2.48
C ALA A 129 -46.80 2.56 2.08
N ALA A 130 -46.57 1.34 1.55
CA ALA A 130 -47.66 0.43 1.17
C ALA A 130 -48.42 -0.17 2.36
N SER A 131 -47.75 -0.40 3.49
CA SER A 131 -48.35 -0.95 4.72
C SER A 131 -49.08 0.08 5.57
N GLY A 132 -49.02 1.36 5.23
CA GLY A 132 -49.65 2.44 5.96
C GLY A 132 -48.91 2.95 7.19
N MET A 133 -47.64 2.58 7.35
CA MET A 133 -46.73 3.18 8.35
C MET A 133 -46.33 4.61 7.99
N GLY A 134 -46.52 5.02 6.75
CA GLY A 134 -46.29 6.36 6.24
C GLY A 134 -47.36 6.73 5.23
N LYS A 135 -47.04 7.56 4.26
CA LYS A 135 -47.96 7.97 3.20
C LYS A 135 -47.43 7.57 1.81
N PRO A 136 -48.33 7.25 0.87
CA PRO A 136 -47.95 7.07 -0.52
C PRO A 136 -47.18 8.28 -1.06
N GLY A 137 -46.04 8.07 -1.69
CA GLY A 137 -45.18 9.12 -2.22
C GLY A 137 -44.23 9.75 -1.19
N MET A 138 -44.10 9.16 -0.01
CA MET A 138 -42.99 9.50 0.90
C MET A 138 -41.68 8.97 0.33
N GLY A 139 -40.62 9.67 0.60
CA GLY A 139 -39.26 9.28 0.18
C GLY A 139 -38.22 10.04 0.96
N CYS A 140 -36.97 9.75 0.68
CA CYS A 140 -35.84 10.48 1.23
C CYS A 140 -34.59 10.36 0.36
N THR A 141 -33.63 11.21 0.62
CA THR A 141 -32.25 11.02 0.14
C THR A 141 -31.54 9.98 1.00
N ALA A 142 -30.36 9.53 0.58
CA ALA A 142 -29.44 8.80 1.41
C ALA A 142 -27.99 9.09 0.98
N THR A 143 -27.20 9.61 1.90
CA THR A 143 -25.75 9.77 1.72
C THR A 143 -25.05 9.09 2.90
N ALA A 144 -24.44 7.93 2.63
CA ALA A 144 -23.82 7.09 3.63
C ALA A 144 -22.33 6.91 3.35
N ALA A 145 -21.54 6.85 4.42
CA ALA A 145 -20.11 6.56 4.34
C ALA A 145 -19.69 5.56 5.42
N VAL A 146 -18.86 4.58 5.04
CA VAL A 146 -18.15 3.68 5.95
C VAL A 146 -16.68 3.98 5.87
N ILE A 147 -16.09 4.43 6.99
CA ILE A 147 -14.67 4.83 7.04
C ILE A 147 -13.90 3.82 7.86
N GLU A 148 -13.06 3.04 7.21
CA GLU A 148 -12.21 2.04 7.85
C GLU A 148 -10.76 2.19 7.41
N ASN A 149 -9.86 2.30 8.37
CA ASN A 149 -8.43 2.52 8.14
C ASN A 149 -8.19 3.80 7.30
N ASN A 150 -7.86 3.65 6.02
CA ASN A 150 -7.61 4.75 5.07
C ASN A 150 -8.56 4.72 3.89
N HIS A 151 -9.60 3.91 3.98
CA HIS A 151 -10.55 3.75 2.90
C HIS A 151 -11.92 4.22 3.37
N MET A 152 -12.62 4.92 2.50
CA MET A 152 -13.98 5.36 2.70
C MET A 152 -14.82 4.81 1.55
N ALA A 153 -15.78 3.96 1.88
CA ALA A 153 -16.85 3.56 0.97
C ALA A 153 -17.98 4.57 1.09
N VAL A 154 -18.54 4.99 -0.02
CA VAL A 154 -19.65 5.93 -0.13
C VAL A 154 -20.78 5.28 -0.91
N ALA A 155 -22.03 5.48 -0.46
CA ALA A 155 -23.22 5.21 -1.23
C ALA A 155 -24.16 6.42 -1.16
N HIS A 156 -24.71 6.83 -2.32
CA HIS A 156 -25.39 8.10 -2.45
C HIS A 156 -26.62 8.03 -3.35
N VAL A 157 -27.69 8.63 -2.89
CA VAL A 157 -28.93 8.87 -3.65
C VAL A 157 -29.54 10.21 -3.20
N GLY A 158 -29.83 11.10 -4.13
CA GLY A 158 -30.47 12.41 -3.87
C GLY A 158 -29.54 13.59 -4.08
N ASP A 159 -29.76 14.67 -3.34
CA ASP A 159 -29.02 15.92 -3.38
C ASP A 159 -28.39 16.34 -2.03
N SER A 160 -28.46 15.45 -1.03
CA SER A 160 -27.59 15.53 0.15
C SER A 160 -26.13 15.29 -0.28
N ARG A 161 -25.18 16.00 0.32
CA ARG A 161 -23.82 16.03 -0.19
C ARG A 161 -22.79 15.43 0.77
N LEU A 162 -21.73 14.86 0.18
CA LEU A 162 -20.50 14.49 0.87
C LEU A 162 -19.33 15.29 0.30
N TYR A 163 -18.59 15.93 1.21
CA TYR A 163 -17.36 16.66 0.90
C TYR A 163 -16.18 16.06 1.64
N VAL A 164 -14.99 16.21 1.06
CA VAL A 164 -13.71 15.93 1.72
C VAL A 164 -12.84 17.16 1.69
N LEU A 165 -12.45 17.65 2.86
CA LEU A 165 -11.43 18.67 3.03
C LEU A 165 -10.07 17.97 3.14
N HIS A 166 -9.30 18.04 2.07
CA HIS A 166 -7.96 17.46 1.98
C HIS A 166 -6.93 18.55 1.74
N ALA A 167 -5.86 18.58 2.55
CA ALA A 167 -4.77 19.55 2.43
C ALA A 167 -5.23 21.03 2.35
N GLY A 168 -6.35 21.37 2.98
CA GLY A 168 -6.91 22.73 3.01
C GLY A 168 -7.78 23.09 1.81
N SER A 169 -8.20 22.14 1.00
CA SER A 169 -9.14 22.34 -0.11
C SER A 169 -10.34 21.41 0.04
N LEU A 170 -11.53 21.97 -0.10
CA LEU A 170 -12.80 21.25 -0.04
C LEU A 170 -13.18 20.71 -1.41
N VAL A 171 -13.46 19.43 -1.49
CA VAL A 171 -13.89 18.75 -2.72
C VAL A 171 -15.26 18.13 -2.48
N ARG A 172 -16.25 18.47 -3.30
CA ARG A 172 -17.52 17.76 -3.36
C ARG A 172 -17.29 16.39 -4.00
N VAL A 173 -17.63 15.33 -3.30
CA VAL A 173 -17.38 13.94 -3.71
C VAL A 173 -18.63 13.31 -4.33
N THR A 174 -19.82 13.66 -3.83
CA THR A 174 -21.10 13.21 -4.39
C THR A 174 -21.56 14.13 -5.52
N HIS A 175 -22.31 13.55 -6.44
CA HIS A 175 -22.97 14.26 -7.53
C HIS A 175 -24.47 14.31 -7.27
N ASP A 176 -25.09 15.49 -7.28
CA ASP A 176 -26.48 15.64 -6.91
C ASP A 176 -27.41 15.00 -7.96
N HIS A 177 -28.36 14.19 -7.52
CA HIS A 177 -29.43 13.69 -8.37
C HIS A 177 -30.57 14.71 -8.39
N SER A 178 -30.34 15.84 -9.04
CA SER A 178 -31.29 16.94 -9.15
C SER A 178 -31.41 17.44 -10.58
N TYR A 179 -32.57 17.99 -10.92
CA TYR A 179 -32.82 18.55 -12.23
C TYR A 179 -31.82 19.67 -12.61
N VAL A 180 -31.45 20.49 -11.65
CA VAL A 180 -30.51 21.59 -11.90
C VAL A 180 -29.08 21.09 -12.13
N GLU A 181 -28.66 20.00 -11.49
CA GLU A 181 -27.36 19.40 -11.74
C GLU A 181 -27.31 18.79 -13.15
N GLU A 182 -28.40 18.16 -13.60
CA GLU A 182 -28.51 17.67 -15.01
C GLU A 182 -28.37 18.82 -16.03
N LEU A 183 -28.91 20.01 -15.74
CA LEU A 183 -28.73 21.19 -16.58
C LEU A 183 -27.29 21.71 -16.56
N VAL A 184 -26.61 21.65 -15.41
CA VAL A 184 -25.19 22.01 -15.30
C VAL A 184 -24.33 21.04 -16.11
N ASP A 185 -24.59 19.75 -16.01
CA ASP A 185 -23.88 18.71 -16.78
C ASP A 185 -24.09 18.84 -18.28
N ALA A 186 -25.31 19.22 -18.70
CA ALA A 186 -25.61 19.52 -20.09
C ALA A 186 -24.96 20.84 -20.59
N GLY A 187 -24.38 21.63 -19.67
CA GLY A 187 -23.82 22.96 -19.98
C GLY A 187 -24.87 24.02 -20.29
N GLU A 188 -26.14 23.79 -19.90
CA GLU A 188 -27.24 24.73 -20.14
C GLU A 188 -27.23 25.87 -19.13
N ILE A 189 -26.80 25.61 -17.88
CA ILE A 189 -26.63 26.62 -16.83
C ILE A 189 -25.29 26.40 -16.11
N THR A 190 -24.81 27.42 -15.43
CA THR A 190 -23.65 27.35 -14.55
C THR A 190 -24.03 26.84 -13.16
N ALA A 191 -23.07 26.37 -12.37
CA ALA A 191 -23.29 25.97 -11.00
C ALA A 191 -23.83 27.12 -10.12
N ASP A 192 -23.43 28.37 -10.39
CA ASP A 192 -23.96 29.55 -9.67
C ASP A 192 -25.42 29.83 -10.04
N GLU A 193 -25.80 29.66 -11.31
CA GLU A 193 -27.20 29.79 -11.76
C GLU A 193 -28.08 28.68 -11.19
N ALA A 194 -27.57 27.45 -11.07
CA ALA A 194 -28.29 26.33 -10.46
C ALA A 194 -28.74 26.62 -9.02
N ARG A 195 -27.90 27.28 -8.23
CA ARG A 195 -28.21 27.63 -6.81
C ARG A 195 -29.45 28.52 -6.62
N VAL A 196 -29.71 29.37 -7.60
CA VAL A 196 -30.86 30.33 -7.57
C VAL A 196 -31.98 29.93 -8.51
N HIS A 197 -31.88 28.79 -9.16
CA HIS A 197 -32.83 28.31 -10.16
C HIS A 197 -34.19 27.99 -9.50
N PRO A 198 -35.32 28.33 -10.14
CA PRO A 198 -36.66 28.06 -9.57
C PRO A 198 -36.93 26.57 -9.31
N SER A 199 -36.29 25.68 -10.07
CA SER A 199 -36.43 24.20 -9.97
C SER A 199 -35.29 23.53 -9.19
N ARG A 200 -34.53 24.26 -8.36
CA ARG A 200 -33.38 23.72 -7.64
C ARG A 200 -33.71 22.57 -6.66
N SER A 201 -34.96 22.54 -6.16
CA SER A 201 -35.40 21.48 -5.24
C SER A 201 -36.10 20.30 -5.93
N ILE A 202 -35.94 20.14 -7.25
CA ILE A 202 -36.46 18.98 -7.97
C ILE A 202 -35.40 17.89 -7.97
N ILE A 203 -35.65 16.85 -7.16
CA ILE A 203 -34.80 15.68 -7.06
C ILE A 203 -35.22 14.67 -8.15
N THR A 204 -34.26 14.12 -8.90
CA THR A 204 -34.49 13.16 -9.99
C THR A 204 -34.35 11.71 -9.54
N ARG A 205 -33.67 11.44 -8.40
CA ARG A 205 -33.53 10.10 -7.81
C ARG A 205 -33.62 10.17 -6.29
N ALA A 206 -34.48 9.36 -5.70
CA ALA A 206 -34.69 9.29 -4.25
C ALA A 206 -35.20 7.89 -3.84
N LEU A 207 -35.01 7.54 -2.56
CA LEU A 207 -35.59 6.36 -1.96
C LEU A 207 -37.11 6.51 -1.84
N GLY A 208 -37.84 5.40 -1.96
CA GLY A 208 -39.27 5.34 -1.72
C GLY A 208 -40.17 5.49 -2.96
N SER A 209 -39.60 5.84 -4.12
CA SER A 209 -40.36 6.10 -5.35
C SER A 209 -40.28 5.01 -6.42
N ASP A 210 -39.10 4.44 -6.62
CA ASP A 210 -38.80 3.48 -7.65
C ASP A 210 -38.20 2.20 -7.06
N PRO A 211 -38.85 1.03 -7.21
CA PRO A 211 -38.30 -0.25 -6.76
C PRO A 211 -36.99 -0.65 -7.45
N GLU A 212 -36.72 -0.15 -8.66
CA GLU A 212 -35.51 -0.42 -9.43
C GLU A 212 -34.43 0.68 -9.23
N MET A 213 -34.63 1.58 -8.27
CA MET A 213 -33.64 2.62 -7.92
C MET A 213 -32.32 1.95 -7.53
N TYR A 214 -31.22 2.51 -8.01
CA TYR A 214 -29.85 2.11 -7.67
C TYR A 214 -29.11 3.27 -7.01
N ALA A 215 -28.21 2.95 -6.08
CA ALA A 215 -27.36 3.91 -5.44
C ALA A 215 -26.06 4.11 -6.25
N ASP A 216 -25.59 5.34 -6.35
CA ASP A 216 -24.23 5.59 -6.77
C ASP A 216 -23.30 5.17 -5.64
N HIS A 217 -22.33 4.30 -5.90
CA HIS A 217 -21.39 3.83 -4.88
C HIS A 217 -19.97 3.77 -5.41
N PHE A 218 -19.02 4.10 -4.56
CA PHE A 218 -17.60 4.11 -4.89
C PHE A 218 -16.75 4.12 -3.63
N THR A 219 -15.46 3.82 -3.78
CA THR A 219 -14.47 3.88 -2.70
C THR A 219 -13.43 4.94 -3.00
N LEU A 220 -13.01 5.68 -1.98
CA LEU A 220 -11.88 6.61 -2.05
C LEU A 220 -10.96 6.45 -0.84
N ASP A 221 -9.72 6.89 -1.03
CA ASP A 221 -8.73 6.92 0.05
C ASP A 221 -8.89 8.20 0.87
N VAL A 222 -8.81 8.07 2.18
CA VAL A 222 -8.76 9.18 3.13
C VAL A 222 -7.49 9.11 3.95
N GLU A 223 -6.93 10.27 4.28
CA GLU A 223 -5.67 10.36 5.00
C GLU A 223 -5.86 11.00 6.37
N ASN A 224 -4.87 10.77 7.24
CA ASN A 224 -4.82 11.47 8.52
C ASN A 224 -4.76 12.99 8.30
N GLY A 225 -5.66 13.71 8.92
CA GLY A 225 -5.84 15.15 8.79
C GLY A 225 -6.93 15.55 7.79
N ASP A 226 -7.51 14.59 7.07
CA ASP A 226 -8.68 14.85 6.25
C ASP A 226 -9.93 15.04 7.13
N ARG A 227 -10.82 15.90 6.66
CA ARG A 227 -12.13 16.13 7.26
C ARG A 227 -13.23 15.80 6.26
N VAL A 228 -14.10 14.88 6.62
CA VAL A 228 -15.27 14.49 5.82
C VAL A 228 -16.49 15.24 6.36
N ILE A 229 -17.31 15.79 5.46
CA ILE A 229 -18.55 16.50 5.82
C ILE A 229 -19.67 15.84 5.03
N ILE A 230 -20.72 15.39 5.74
CA ILE A 230 -21.94 14.87 5.14
C ILE A 230 -23.07 15.82 5.57
N CYS A 231 -23.87 16.29 4.63
CA CYS A 231 -24.94 17.24 4.96
C CYS A 231 -26.17 17.05 4.09
N SER A 232 -27.34 17.44 4.62
CA SER A 232 -28.55 17.64 3.83
C SER A 232 -28.48 18.91 2.98
N ASP A 233 -29.43 19.08 2.07
CA ASP A 233 -29.51 20.23 1.17
C ASP A 233 -29.76 21.57 1.94
N GLY A 234 -30.29 21.53 3.17
CA GLY A 234 -30.43 22.68 4.03
C GLY A 234 -29.13 23.41 4.35
N LEU A 235 -27.97 22.72 4.27
CA LEU A 235 -26.67 23.39 4.31
C LEU A 235 -26.30 23.92 2.92
N SER A 236 -26.19 23.03 1.93
CA SER A 236 -25.57 23.33 0.63
C SER A 236 -26.40 24.27 -0.24
N SER A 237 -27.72 24.36 -0.01
CA SER A 237 -28.60 25.34 -0.66
C SER A 237 -28.48 26.74 -0.07
N MET A 238 -28.11 26.86 1.23
CA MET A 238 -27.99 28.13 1.94
C MET A 238 -26.57 28.67 1.92
N VAL A 239 -25.56 27.80 2.15
CA VAL A 239 -24.18 28.19 2.36
C VAL A 239 -23.34 27.80 1.12
N PRO A 240 -22.62 28.77 0.48
CA PRO A 240 -21.75 28.45 -0.63
C PRO A 240 -20.56 27.57 -0.21
N ASP A 241 -20.09 26.70 -1.13
CA ASP A 241 -19.01 25.75 -0.87
C ASP A 241 -17.73 26.43 -0.35
N SER A 242 -17.41 27.64 -0.83
CA SER A 242 -16.28 28.42 -0.33
C SER A 242 -16.39 28.80 1.14
N LEU A 243 -17.61 29.10 1.61
CA LEU A 243 -17.86 29.41 3.03
C LEU A 243 -17.91 28.14 3.89
N ILE A 244 -18.41 27.02 3.31
CA ILE A 244 -18.31 25.70 3.96
C ILE A 244 -16.84 25.36 4.18
N GLU A 245 -15.96 25.58 3.17
CA GLU A 245 -14.52 25.39 3.27
C GLU A 245 -13.91 26.23 4.38
N ASP A 246 -14.17 27.54 4.39
CA ASP A 246 -13.62 28.46 5.39
C ASP A 246 -14.01 28.07 6.82
N LEU A 247 -15.29 27.72 7.03
CA LEU A 247 -15.80 27.29 8.34
C LEU A 247 -15.20 25.93 8.75
N ALA A 248 -15.08 25.02 7.80
CA ALA A 248 -14.46 23.73 8.04
C ALA A 248 -12.97 23.84 8.40
N ILE A 249 -12.23 24.74 7.75
CA ILE A 249 -10.81 24.99 8.04
C ILE A 249 -10.61 25.68 9.39
N SER A 250 -11.45 26.70 9.67
CA SER A 250 -11.29 27.53 10.88
C SER A 250 -11.72 26.84 12.17
N SER A 251 -12.50 25.77 12.08
CA SER A 251 -13.01 25.02 13.23
C SER A 251 -12.02 23.97 13.70
N ALA A 252 -11.58 24.07 14.96
CA ALA A 252 -10.56 23.16 15.52
C ALA A 252 -11.09 21.73 15.79
N MET A 253 -12.39 21.58 16.06
CA MET A 253 -13.03 20.33 16.42
C MET A 253 -14.21 20.04 15.48
N PRO A 254 -14.50 18.75 15.17
CA PRO A 254 -15.62 18.40 14.29
C PRO A 254 -16.97 18.94 14.77
N GLN A 255 -17.25 18.85 16.08
CA GLN A 255 -18.49 19.38 16.64
C GLN A 255 -18.60 20.91 16.45
N GLN A 256 -17.50 21.63 16.66
CA GLN A 256 -17.48 23.07 16.41
C GLN A 256 -17.73 23.39 14.94
N ALA A 257 -17.20 22.58 14.03
CA ALA A 257 -17.45 22.75 12.59
C ALA A 257 -18.92 22.50 12.26
N ALA A 258 -19.52 21.42 12.77
CA ALA A 258 -20.94 21.14 12.58
C ALA A 258 -21.82 22.28 13.14
N ASP A 259 -21.52 22.76 14.35
CA ASP A 259 -22.24 23.87 14.97
C ASP A 259 -22.13 25.16 14.17
N ASN A 260 -20.95 25.51 13.69
CA ASN A 260 -20.73 26.73 12.91
C ASN A 260 -21.40 26.62 11.52
N LEU A 261 -21.37 25.48 10.86
CA LEU A 261 -22.01 25.25 9.57
C LEU A 261 -23.56 25.37 9.69
N VAL A 262 -24.14 24.72 10.69
CA VAL A 262 -25.59 24.83 10.95
C VAL A 262 -25.98 26.28 11.34
N ALA A 263 -25.17 26.93 12.20
CA ALA A 263 -25.45 28.32 12.58
C ALA A 263 -25.41 29.28 11.38
N GLU A 264 -24.47 29.04 10.43
CA GLU A 264 -24.40 29.84 9.20
C GLU A 264 -25.61 29.58 8.29
N ALA A 265 -26.04 28.32 8.11
CA ALA A 265 -27.26 28.02 7.35
C ALA A 265 -28.50 28.71 7.94
N LEU A 266 -28.63 28.73 9.27
CA LEU A 266 -29.69 29.44 9.96
C LEU A 266 -29.56 30.96 9.75
N ALA A 267 -28.37 31.54 9.79
CA ALA A 267 -28.12 32.95 9.55
C ALA A 267 -28.44 33.37 8.10
N GLN A 268 -28.30 32.49 7.14
CA GLN A 268 -28.65 32.69 5.72
C GLN A 268 -30.16 32.48 5.44
N GLY A 269 -30.96 32.21 6.48
CA GLY A 269 -32.41 32.16 6.37
C GLY A 269 -33.06 30.91 6.95
N GLY A 270 -32.30 29.79 7.08
CA GLY A 270 -32.77 28.55 7.70
C GLY A 270 -34.12 28.06 7.14
N HIS A 271 -34.27 28.09 5.81
CA HIS A 271 -35.53 27.79 5.15
C HIS A 271 -35.90 26.31 5.17
N ASP A 272 -34.96 25.46 5.44
CA ASP A 272 -35.12 24.00 5.51
C ASP A 272 -34.53 23.41 6.79
N ASN A 273 -34.80 22.12 7.01
CA ASN A 273 -34.08 21.31 7.98
C ASN A 273 -32.59 21.28 7.57
N VAL A 274 -31.70 21.33 8.53
CA VAL A 274 -30.24 21.31 8.25
C VAL A 274 -29.56 20.31 9.14
N THR A 275 -28.94 19.32 8.50
CA THR A 275 -28.20 18.24 9.17
C THR A 275 -26.79 18.18 8.65
N VAL A 276 -25.80 18.16 9.56
CA VAL A 276 -24.38 18.14 9.24
C VAL A 276 -23.67 17.14 10.14
N ILE A 277 -22.91 16.25 9.55
CA ILE A 277 -21.95 15.38 10.22
C ILE A 277 -20.56 15.77 9.76
N VAL A 278 -19.65 16.04 10.68
CA VAL A 278 -18.24 16.34 10.41
C VAL A 278 -17.40 15.25 11.06
N ILE A 279 -16.50 14.64 10.28
CA ILE A 279 -15.67 13.53 10.73
C ILE A 279 -14.21 13.86 10.41
N ASP A 280 -13.36 13.91 11.42
CA ASP A 280 -11.90 14.05 11.28
C ASP A 280 -11.26 12.66 11.26
N VAL A 281 -10.47 12.41 10.23
CA VAL A 281 -9.64 11.20 10.14
C VAL A 281 -8.35 11.45 10.93
N THR A 282 -8.14 10.67 11.99
CA THR A 282 -7.01 10.84 12.92
C THR A 282 -6.07 9.65 12.88
N ASP A 283 -4.79 9.87 13.17
CA ASP A 283 -3.82 8.79 13.29
C ASP A 283 -3.64 8.43 14.77
N ASP A 284 -3.90 7.17 15.13
CA ASP A 284 -3.62 6.62 16.47
C ASP A 284 -2.12 6.42 16.75
N GLY A 285 -1.24 6.87 15.84
CA GLY A 285 0.20 6.61 15.91
C GLY A 285 0.61 5.20 15.50
N SER A 286 -0.34 4.32 15.19
CA SER A 286 -0.06 2.93 14.79
C SER A 286 0.75 2.85 13.49
N ARG A 287 0.54 3.79 12.57
CA ARG A 287 1.31 3.91 11.32
C ARG A 287 2.78 4.20 11.59
N ALA A 288 3.09 5.10 12.52
CA ALA A 288 4.47 5.39 12.94
C ALA A 288 5.11 4.14 13.56
N ILE A 289 4.37 3.39 14.38
CA ILE A 289 4.82 2.15 15.01
C ILE A 289 5.02 1.05 13.94
N ARG A 290 4.06 0.85 13.02
CA ARG A 290 4.16 -0.12 11.90
C ARG A 290 5.32 0.24 10.97
N ARG A 291 5.50 1.52 10.60
CA ARG A 291 6.61 2.01 9.78
C ARG A 291 7.96 1.80 10.48
N ARG A 292 8.04 2.05 11.80
CA ARG A 292 9.23 1.79 12.61
C ARG A 292 9.52 0.29 12.73
N ARG A 293 8.50 -0.56 12.90
CA ARG A 293 8.63 -2.02 12.93
C ARG A 293 9.10 -2.55 11.57
N ARG A 294 8.49 -2.10 10.46
CA ARG A 294 8.90 -2.48 9.09
C ARG A 294 10.34 -2.08 8.80
N ARG A 295 10.75 -0.85 9.18
CA ARG A 295 12.15 -0.40 9.05
C ARG A 295 13.10 -1.31 9.84
N ARG A 296 12.78 -1.66 11.08
CA ARG A 296 13.60 -2.57 11.92
C ARG A 296 13.71 -3.95 11.29
N THR A 297 12.63 -4.49 10.73
CA THR A 297 12.64 -5.78 10.02
C THR A 297 13.52 -5.72 8.77
N VAL A 298 13.40 -4.67 7.95
CA VAL A 298 14.26 -4.48 6.75
C VAL A 298 15.72 -4.35 7.16
N PHE A 299 16.05 -3.56 8.18
CA PHE A 299 17.41 -3.46 8.71
C PHE A 299 17.93 -4.80 9.23
N GLY A 300 17.09 -5.60 9.89
CA GLY A 300 17.43 -6.95 10.34
C GLY A 300 17.79 -7.87 9.17
N TRP A 301 17.01 -7.86 8.09
CA TRP A 301 17.29 -8.63 6.87
C TRP A 301 18.58 -8.18 6.18
N LEU A 302 18.82 -6.85 6.07
CA LEU A 302 20.06 -6.32 5.48
C LEU A 302 21.28 -6.68 6.32
N ALA A 303 21.18 -6.60 7.64
CA ALA A 303 22.25 -7.03 8.54
C ALA A 303 22.53 -8.54 8.41
N GLY A 304 21.50 -9.37 8.34
CA GLY A 304 21.62 -10.80 8.10
C GLY A 304 22.30 -11.11 6.76
N LEU A 305 21.90 -10.43 5.69
CA LEU A 305 22.54 -10.56 4.37
C LEU A 305 24.02 -10.16 4.42
N ALA A 306 24.36 -9.05 5.09
CA ALA A 306 25.75 -8.60 5.25
C ALA A 306 26.60 -9.63 5.99
N VAL A 307 26.06 -10.28 7.02
CA VAL A 307 26.75 -11.37 7.74
C VAL A 307 26.99 -12.57 6.81
N VAL A 308 25.99 -12.98 6.02
CA VAL A 308 26.13 -14.08 5.06
C VAL A 308 27.20 -13.75 4.01
N CYS A 309 27.19 -12.54 3.46
CA CYS A 309 28.21 -12.09 2.51
C CYS A 309 29.63 -12.07 3.14
N ALA A 310 29.75 -11.62 4.39
CA ALA A 310 31.02 -11.62 5.10
C ALA A 310 31.54 -13.05 5.35
N LEU A 311 30.66 -13.99 5.72
CA LEU A 311 31.01 -15.39 5.89
C LEU A 311 31.43 -16.06 4.55
N ALA A 312 30.73 -15.76 3.46
CA ALA A 312 31.06 -16.23 2.15
C ALA A 312 32.44 -15.69 1.68
N ALA A 313 32.72 -14.41 1.91
CA ALA A 313 34.00 -13.79 1.62
C ALA A 313 35.13 -14.40 2.48
N ALA A 314 34.90 -14.65 3.76
CA ALA A 314 35.84 -15.31 4.65
C ALA A 314 36.15 -16.77 4.20
N ALA A 315 35.10 -17.52 3.84
CA ALA A 315 35.25 -18.87 3.32
C ALA A 315 36.05 -18.91 2.00
N SER A 316 35.74 -17.97 1.08
CA SER A 316 36.51 -17.84 -0.18
C SER A 316 37.95 -17.47 0.07
N MET A 317 38.21 -16.57 1.02
CA MET A 317 39.58 -16.19 1.39
C MET A 317 40.35 -17.36 2.01
N LEU A 318 39.73 -18.15 2.90
CA LEU A 318 40.31 -19.35 3.48
C LEU A 318 40.58 -20.40 2.41
N PHE A 319 39.69 -20.56 1.43
CA PHE A 319 39.90 -21.47 0.30
C PHE A 319 41.14 -21.06 -0.52
N VAL A 320 41.27 -19.79 -0.89
CA VAL A 320 42.41 -19.25 -1.62
C VAL A 320 43.71 -19.44 -0.85
N LEU A 321 43.72 -19.12 0.44
CA LEU A 321 44.92 -19.26 1.28
C LEU A 321 45.36 -20.71 1.49
N ASN A 322 44.46 -21.67 1.32
CA ASN A 322 44.74 -23.10 1.51
C ASN A 322 44.92 -23.89 0.18
N SER A 323 44.80 -23.19 -0.95
CA SER A 323 45.01 -23.81 -2.28
C SER A 323 46.47 -23.67 -2.73
N TRP A 324 46.93 -24.63 -3.49
CA TRP A 324 48.28 -24.68 -4.06
C TRP A 324 48.20 -25.03 -5.54
N TYR A 325 49.16 -24.57 -6.34
CA TYR A 325 49.30 -25.00 -7.71
C TYR A 325 50.77 -24.95 -8.17
N VAL A 326 51.11 -25.81 -9.10
CA VAL A 326 52.40 -25.81 -9.80
C VAL A 326 52.19 -25.13 -11.15
N GLY A 327 53.02 -24.15 -11.46
CA GLY A 327 52.89 -23.36 -12.68
C GLY A 327 54.23 -22.89 -13.24
N ALA A 328 54.19 -22.13 -14.33
CA ALA A 328 55.35 -21.56 -14.99
C ALA A 328 55.71 -20.19 -14.40
N ASN A 329 57.01 -19.97 -14.17
CA ASN A 329 57.58 -18.69 -13.80
C ASN A 329 58.87 -18.40 -14.59
N GLY A 330 58.84 -17.46 -15.51
CA GLY A 330 60.01 -17.03 -16.24
C GLY A 330 60.73 -18.14 -17.01
N GLY A 331 60.00 -19.17 -17.49
CA GLY A 331 60.56 -20.32 -18.20
C GLY A 331 60.97 -21.50 -17.30
N TYR A 332 60.73 -21.40 -16.00
CA TYR A 332 60.95 -22.45 -15.00
C TYR A 332 59.69 -22.92 -14.32
N VAL A 333 59.71 -24.15 -13.79
CA VAL A 333 58.62 -24.66 -12.96
C VAL A 333 58.67 -23.98 -11.59
N ALA A 334 57.52 -23.57 -11.08
CA ALA A 334 57.42 -22.91 -9.78
C ALA A 334 56.15 -23.35 -9.01
N ILE A 335 56.23 -23.31 -7.68
CA ILE A 335 55.14 -23.63 -6.77
C ILE A 335 54.54 -22.34 -6.27
N TYR A 336 53.21 -22.23 -6.38
CA TYR A 336 52.44 -21.09 -5.94
C TYR A 336 51.45 -21.49 -4.87
N ARG A 337 51.26 -20.58 -3.93
CA ARG A 337 50.17 -20.65 -2.95
C ARG A 337 49.04 -19.77 -3.41
N GLY A 338 47.81 -20.31 -3.48
CA GLY A 338 46.63 -19.61 -3.95
C GLY A 338 45.99 -20.24 -5.17
N VAL A 339 45.17 -19.50 -5.87
CA VAL A 339 44.51 -19.88 -7.12
C VAL A 339 45.04 -19.03 -8.26
N GLN A 340 45.35 -19.64 -9.39
CA GLN A 340 45.81 -18.89 -10.55
C GLN A 340 44.73 -17.92 -11.04
N GLY A 341 45.06 -16.63 -11.12
CA GLY A 341 44.16 -15.60 -11.64
C GLY A 341 44.29 -14.27 -10.92
N ASN A 342 43.52 -13.31 -11.40
CA ASN A 342 43.35 -11.98 -10.79
C ASN A 342 41.87 -11.75 -10.48
N PHE A 343 41.56 -11.41 -9.26
CA PHE A 343 40.20 -11.02 -8.85
C PHE A 343 40.19 -9.53 -8.50
N LEU A 344 39.40 -8.72 -9.24
CA LEU A 344 39.32 -7.27 -9.07
C LEU A 344 40.67 -6.53 -9.05
N GLY A 345 41.64 -7.01 -9.83
CA GLY A 345 42.98 -6.40 -9.90
C GLY A 345 43.95 -6.86 -8.80
N ILE A 346 43.50 -7.74 -7.91
CA ILE A 346 44.35 -8.33 -6.85
C ILE A 346 44.80 -9.72 -7.28
N ALA A 347 46.10 -9.98 -7.25
CA ALA A 347 46.63 -11.30 -7.51
C ALA A 347 46.16 -12.30 -6.44
N THR A 348 45.56 -13.41 -6.86
CA THR A 348 44.98 -14.44 -5.97
C THR A 348 46.02 -15.55 -5.65
N SER A 349 47.26 -15.39 -6.06
CA SER A 349 48.34 -16.31 -5.77
C SER A 349 49.65 -15.58 -5.46
N SER A 350 50.51 -16.22 -4.69
CA SER A 350 51.86 -15.78 -4.38
C SER A 350 52.87 -16.87 -4.70
N LEU A 351 54.02 -16.50 -5.31
CA LEU A 351 55.10 -17.40 -5.55
C LEU A 351 55.70 -17.88 -4.21
N THR A 352 55.76 -19.18 -4.01
CA THR A 352 56.31 -19.76 -2.78
C THR A 352 57.73 -20.27 -3.04
N GLU A 353 57.93 -21.00 -4.13
CA GLU A 353 59.22 -21.60 -4.48
C GLU A 353 59.41 -21.61 -6.00
N SER A 354 60.61 -21.25 -6.47
CA SER A 354 61.03 -21.36 -7.87
C SER A 354 62.04 -22.48 -8.00
N THR A 355 61.77 -23.43 -8.89
CA THR A 355 62.67 -24.58 -9.12
C THR A 355 63.67 -24.26 -10.23
N THR A 356 64.65 -25.10 -10.38
CA THR A 356 65.66 -25.04 -11.45
C THR A 356 65.29 -25.84 -12.71
N ILE A 357 64.09 -26.40 -12.76
CA ILE A 357 63.57 -27.19 -13.86
C ILE A 357 63.13 -26.27 -14.98
N SER A 358 63.79 -26.32 -16.14
CA SER A 358 63.39 -25.55 -17.32
C SER A 358 62.14 -26.15 -17.97
N LEU A 359 61.20 -25.30 -18.33
CA LEU A 359 59.96 -25.71 -19.05
C LEU A 359 60.35 -26.39 -20.41
N GLY A 360 61.41 -25.91 -21.07
CA GLY A 360 61.81 -26.41 -22.33
C GLY A 360 62.37 -27.88 -22.28
N ASP A 361 62.66 -28.36 -21.08
CA ASP A 361 63.15 -29.78 -20.89
C ASP A 361 61.96 -30.75 -20.68
N LEU A 362 60.71 -30.25 -20.66
CA LEU A 362 59.48 -31.04 -20.45
C LEU A 362 58.70 -31.22 -21.77
N PRO A 363 57.92 -32.30 -21.92
CA PRO A 363 57.04 -32.49 -23.08
C PRO A 363 56.05 -31.33 -23.26
N GLU A 364 55.74 -30.97 -24.53
CA GLU A 364 54.82 -29.86 -24.84
C GLU A 364 53.50 -29.93 -24.11
N SER A 365 52.88 -31.10 -23.92
CA SER A 365 51.68 -31.34 -23.20
C SER A 365 51.75 -30.90 -21.70
N THR A 366 52.91 -31.13 -21.09
CA THR A 366 53.20 -30.76 -19.70
C THR A 366 53.46 -29.24 -19.58
N GLN A 367 54.20 -28.68 -20.58
CA GLN A 367 54.38 -27.21 -20.63
C GLN A 367 53.05 -26.46 -20.65
N HIS A 368 52.13 -26.82 -21.55
CA HIS A 368 50.80 -26.21 -21.60
C HIS A 368 49.94 -26.41 -20.33
N SER A 369 50.15 -27.52 -19.63
CA SER A 369 49.46 -27.77 -18.36
C SER A 369 50.02 -26.89 -17.23
N LEU A 370 51.33 -26.69 -17.19
CA LEU A 370 52.02 -25.81 -16.25
C LEU A 370 51.70 -24.31 -16.50
N GLU A 371 51.56 -23.92 -17.78
CA GLU A 371 51.12 -22.56 -18.12
C GLU A 371 49.70 -22.27 -17.60
N ARG A 372 48.81 -23.25 -17.61
CA ARG A 372 47.44 -23.15 -17.05
C ARG A 372 47.39 -23.36 -15.55
N GLY A 373 48.49 -23.77 -14.91
CA GLY A 373 48.56 -24.11 -13.50
C GLY A 373 47.90 -25.44 -13.16
N ILE A 374 48.65 -26.33 -12.54
CA ILE A 374 48.19 -27.64 -12.08
C ILE A 374 47.85 -27.51 -10.60
N GLY A 375 46.55 -27.50 -10.27
CA GLY A 375 46.08 -27.46 -8.89
C GLY A 375 46.46 -28.70 -8.11
N VAL A 376 46.98 -28.51 -6.89
CA VAL A 376 47.38 -29.58 -5.97
C VAL A 376 46.79 -29.30 -4.57
N SER A 377 46.61 -30.33 -3.76
CA SER A 377 45.93 -30.22 -2.49
C SER A 377 46.83 -29.74 -1.34
N SER A 378 48.17 -29.85 -1.50
CA SER A 378 49.12 -29.46 -0.47
C SER A 378 50.47 -29.08 -1.05
N LEU A 379 51.31 -28.41 -0.25
CA LEU A 379 52.69 -28.13 -0.61
C LEU A 379 53.48 -29.42 -0.89
N GLU A 380 53.30 -30.46 -0.08
CA GLU A 380 53.97 -31.77 -0.22
C GLU A 380 53.60 -32.47 -1.54
N GLU A 381 52.35 -32.30 -2.02
CA GLU A 381 51.92 -32.80 -3.32
C GLU A 381 52.53 -31.97 -4.47
N ALA A 382 52.69 -30.66 -4.28
CA ALA A 382 53.36 -29.79 -5.23
C ALA A 382 54.83 -30.19 -5.37
N GLU A 383 55.55 -30.39 -4.26
CA GLU A 383 56.93 -30.84 -4.24
C GLU A 383 57.09 -32.22 -4.91
N ARG A 384 56.21 -33.20 -4.60
CA ARG A 384 56.20 -34.51 -5.26
C ARG A 384 55.97 -34.41 -6.77
N THR A 385 55.11 -33.49 -7.21
CA THR A 385 54.85 -33.25 -8.63
C THR A 385 56.13 -32.72 -9.34
N VAL A 386 56.80 -31.77 -8.68
CA VAL A 386 58.08 -31.21 -9.18
C VAL A 386 59.19 -32.27 -9.21
N ASP A 387 59.33 -33.11 -8.19
CA ASP A 387 60.29 -34.20 -8.16
C ASP A 387 60.01 -35.23 -9.26
N GLY A 388 58.72 -35.55 -9.53
CA GLY A 388 58.31 -36.37 -10.66
C GLY A 388 58.79 -35.83 -12.02
N TYR A 389 58.73 -34.48 -12.20
CA TYR A 389 59.26 -33.85 -13.40
C TYR A 389 60.78 -33.94 -13.48
N ARG A 390 61.49 -33.84 -12.36
CA ARG A 390 62.97 -34.04 -12.31
C ARG A 390 63.37 -35.47 -12.72
N ASP A 391 62.70 -36.47 -12.16
CA ASP A 391 62.91 -37.86 -12.48
C ASP A 391 62.63 -38.16 -13.96
N GLN A 392 61.59 -37.54 -14.53
CA GLN A 392 61.26 -37.69 -15.95
C GLN A 392 62.36 -37.13 -16.87
N ILE A 393 62.88 -35.94 -16.56
CA ILE A 393 63.96 -35.29 -17.28
C ILE A 393 65.22 -36.11 -17.17
N ASP A 394 65.57 -36.61 -15.99
CA ASP A 394 66.79 -37.44 -15.77
C ASP A 394 66.68 -38.80 -16.49
N ALA A 395 65.48 -39.41 -16.51
CA ALA A 395 65.21 -40.62 -17.26
C ALA A 395 65.34 -40.38 -18.78
N GLU A 396 64.86 -39.22 -19.28
CA GLU A 396 64.96 -38.86 -20.70
C GLU A 396 66.41 -38.55 -21.13
N LYS A 397 67.11 -37.80 -20.30
CA LYS A 397 68.55 -37.56 -20.49
C LYS A 397 69.35 -38.87 -20.49
N THR A 398 69.09 -39.84 -19.62
CA THR A 398 69.71 -41.14 -19.55
C THR A 398 69.41 -41.96 -20.79
N ARG A 399 68.16 -41.94 -21.30
CA ARG A 399 67.80 -42.62 -22.56
C ARG A 399 68.48 -41.98 -23.77
N ALA A 400 68.53 -40.66 -23.85
CA ALA A 400 69.20 -39.92 -24.89
C ALA A 400 70.70 -40.19 -24.88
N ALA A 401 71.34 -40.26 -23.71
CA ALA A 401 72.75 -40.64 -23.57
C ALA A 401 73.02 -42.10 -23.99
N ALA A 402 72.15 -43.04 -23.65
CA ALA A 402 72.23 -44.44 -24.09
C ALA A 402 72.06 -44.54 -25.61
N ALA A 403 71.12 -43.86 -26.22
CA ALA A 403 70.91 -43.82 -27.66
C ALA A 403 72.12 -43.19 -28.42
N ALA A 404 72.73 -42.15 -27.87
CA ALA A 404 73.95 -41.53 -28.41
C ALA A 404 75.16 -42.43 -28.27
N GLY A 405 75.23 -43.27 -27.21
CA GLY A 405 76.23 -44.30 -27.02
C GLY A 405 76.13 -45.43 -28.08
N ASP A 406 74.91 -45.89 -28.34
CA ASP A 406 74.65 -46.93 -29.38
C ASP A 406 74.87 -46.38 -30.79
N ALA A 407 74.54 -45.13 -31.08
CA ALA A 407 74.82 -44.46 -32.34
C ALA A 407 76.34 -44.31 -32.58
N LYS A 408 77.17 -44.12 -31.52
CA LYS A 408 78.62 -44.06 -31.58
C LYS A 408 79.29 -45.45 -31.77
N ALA A 409 78.66 -46.50 -31.26
CA ALA A 409 79.09 -47.87 -31.45
C ALA A 409 78.77 -48.38 -32.87
N GLN A 410 77.67 -47.94 -33.50
CA GLN A 410 77.31 -48.28 -34.89
C GLN A 410 78.04 -47.43 -35.96
N GLY A 411 78.65 -46.29 -35.62
CA GLY A 411 79.41 -45.39 -36.51
C GLY A 411 80.86 -45.83 -36.72
N ALA A 412 81.33 -46.90 -36.04
CA ALA A 412 82.70 -47.39 -36.17
C ALA A 412 82.94 -48.51 -37.22
N ASP A 413 81.84 -49.02 -37.84
CA ASP A 413 81.94 -50.18 -38.76
C ASP A 413 81.56 -49.90 -40.24
N THR A 414 81.48 -48.64 -40.69
CA THR A 414 81.13 -48.35 -42.10
C THR A 414 81.93 -47.16 -42.65
N GLU A 415 83.29 -47.29 -42.64
CA GLU A 415 84.12 -46.53 -43.52
C GLU A 415 84.85 -47.57 -44.48
N THR A 416 84.12 -47.98 -45.52
CA THR A 416 84.71 -48.43 -46.77
C THR A 416 83.64 -48.75 -47.81
N ALA A 417 83.55 -47.95 -48.84
CA ALA A 417 83.18 -48.20 -50.25
C ALA A 417 82.34 -47.06 -50.81
N ALA A 418 82.97 -46.10 -51.34
CA ALA A 418 83.06 -45.75 -52.77
C ALA A 418 81.79 -45.36 -53.51
N VAL A 419 81.66 -44.05 -53.79
CA VAL A 419 81.79 -43.45 -55.14
C VAL A 419 80.72 -43.77 -56.19
N GLN A 420 80.22 -42.68 -56.80
CA GLN A 420 79.43 -42.54 -58.07
C GLN A 420 77.92 -42.69 -57.98
N THR A 421 77.02 -41.79 -58.50
CA THR A 421 77.09 -40.92 -59.66
C THR A 421 75.83 -40.04 -59.68
N ALA A 422 76.01 -38.78 -59.91
CA ALA A 422 75.32 -37.87 -60.85
C ALA A 422 73.79 -37.81 -60.99
N ALA A 423 73.39 -36.59 -61.02
CA ALA A 423 72.49 -35.89 -61.94
C ALA A 423 71.07 -35.48 -61.43
N ALA A 424 70.93 -34.18 -61.36
CA ALA A 424 69.68 -33.38 -61.40
C ALA A 424 68.94 -33.59 -62.77
N PRO A 425 67.83 -32.98 -63.13
CA PRO A 425 67.29 -31.73 -62.62
C PRO A 425 65.71 -31.58 -62.62
N THR A 426 65.28 -30.42 -62.06
CA THR A 426 64.14 -29.57 -62.49
C THR A 426 62.72 -30.11 -62.55
N THR A 427 61.81 -29.47 -61.94
CA THR A 427 61.02 -28.32 -62.41
C THR A 427 59.92 -27.88 -61.37
N LYS A 428 59.89 -26.58 -61.23
CA LYS A 428 58.74 -25.75 -60.75
C LYS A 428 57.78 -25.68 -61.94
N PRO A 429 56.53 -25.01 -61.96
CA PRO A 429 55.83 -24.25 -60.92
C PRO A 429 54.28 -24.35 -60.99
N ALA A 430 53.69 -23.43 -60.28
CA ALA A 430 52.42 -22.65 -60.53
C ALA A 430 51.27 -22.94 -59.61
N THR A 431 51.03 -21.97 -58.71
CA THR A 431 50.05 -20.89 -58.79
C THR A 431 48.57 -21.25 -59.07
N THR A 432 47.69 -20.86 -58.21
CA THR A 432 46.57 -19.97 -58.46
C THR A 432 45.60 -20.06 -57.24
N THR A 433 45.53 -19.05 -56.40
CA THR A 433 44.59 -17.91 -56.42
C THR A 433 43.08 -18.24 -56.42
N THR A 434 42.42 -17.63 -55.52
CA THR A 434 41.14 -16.86 -55.58
C THR A 434 40.08 -17.43 -54.67
N LYS A 435 39.73 -16.68 -53.70
CA LYS A 435 38.77 -15.55 -53.51
C LYS A 435 37.39 -16.01 -52.94
N ALA A 436 37.12 -15.54 -51.82
CA ALA A 436 36.10 -14.56 -51.43
C ALA A 436 34.62 -15.00 -51.32
N GLY A 437 34.06 -14.48 -50.30
CA GLY A 437 32.65 -14.02 -50.18
C GLY A 437 31.77 -15.00 -49.45
N GLU A 438 31.17 -14.70 -48.44
CA GLU A 438 30.32 -13.61 -47.93
C GLU A 438 30.26 -13.68 -46.42
#